data_5448dff06dc40afeb992c6a467234a39
#
_entry.id   5448dff06dc40afeb992c6a467234a39
#
_cell.length_a   1.000
_cell.length_b   1.000
_cell.length_c   1.000
_cell.angle_alpha   90.00
_cell.angle_beta   90.00
_cell.angle_gamma   90.00
#
_symmetry.space_group_name_H-M   'P 1'
#
loop_
_entity.id
_entity.type
_entity.pdbx_description
1 polymer ?
#
loop_
_entity_poly.entity_id
_entity_poly.type
_entity_poly.pdbx_seq_one_letter_code
_entity_poly.pdbx_strand_id
1 'polypeptide(L)' 'WFSQVGSLTQTLFCILLEHKGYFIESDRLKEEIWPDGSVSKDALTATAKRLKEDLSPIPGLVIESARGKGYSLKIVSGE' A
#
# COMPACT_ATOMS: atom_id res chain seq x y z
N TRP A 1 16.12 -1.87 4.26
CA TRP A 1 14.91 -2.45 3.66
C TRP A 1 14.40 -1.65 2.47
N PHE A 2 14.26 -0.34 2.62
CA PHE A 2 13.75 0.52 1.55
C PHE A 2 14.56 0.42 0.26
N SER A 3 15.86 0.27 0.36
CA SER A 3 16.72 0.20 -0.82
C SER A 3 16.46 -1.05 -1.67
N GLN A 4 15.81 -2.06 -1.10
CA GLN A 4 15.50 -3.30 -1.80
C GLN A 4 14.08 -3.31 -2.38
N VAL A 5 13.28 -2.31 -2.05
CA VAL A 5 11.88 -2.24 -2.46
C VAL A 5 11.75 -1.32 -3.66
N GLY A 6 10.94 -1.70 -4.63
CA GLY A 6 10.71 -0.88 -5.81
C GLY A 6 10.12 0.48 -5.46
N SER A 7 10.42 1.50 -6.28
CA SER A 7 10.00 2.87 -5.98
C SER A 7 8.48 3.03 -5.90
N LEU A 8 7.71 2.31 -6.72
CA LEU A 8 6.25 2.36 -6.65
C LEU A 8 5.74 1.76 -5.34
N THR A 9 6.35 0.67 -4.90
CA THR A 9 5.99 0.03 -3.64
C THR A 9 6.33 0.94 -2.47
N GLN A 10 7.47 1.63 -2.52
CA GLN A 10 7.84 2.61 -1.50
C GLN A 10 6.83 3.75 -1.43
N THR A 11 6.42 4.27 -2.58
CA THR A 11 5.44 5.34 -2.64
C THR A 11 4.11 4.90 -2.00
N LEU A 12 3.65 3.72 -2.35
CA LEU A 12 2.42 3.19 -1.77
C LEU A 12 2.57 3.03 -0.25
N PHE A 13 3.69 2.50 0.20
CA PHE A 13 3.94 2.33 1.62
C PHE A 13 3.90 3.67 2.36
N CYS A 14 4.55 4.68 1.81
CA CYS A 14 4.57 6.01 2.42
C CYS A 14 3.18 6.61 2.53
N ILE A 15 2.37 6.49 1.48
CA ILE A 15 1.00 7.00 1.48
C ILE A 15 0.17 6.29 2.54
N LEU A 16 0.26 4.98 2.60
CA LEU A 16 -0.49 4.20 3.58
C LEU A 16 -0.02 4.50 4.99
N LEU A 17 1.27 4.72 5.18
CA LEU A 17 1.82 5.04 6.49
C LEU A 17 1.33 6.39 7.00
N GLU A 18 1.24 7.39 6.10
CA GLU A 18 0.70 8.70 6.46
C GLU A 18 -0.76 8.61 6.93
N HIS A 19 -1.49 7.64 6.40
CA HIS A 19 -2.89 7.43 6.72
C HIS A 19 -3.12 6.13 7.48
N LYS A 20 -2.15 5.72 8.27
CA LYS A 20 -2.26 4.44 8.99
C LYS A 20 -3.54 4.40 9.83
N GLY A 21 -4.21 3.26 9.82
CA GLY A 21 -5.47 3.08 10.52
C GLY A 21 -6.70 3.49 9.73
N TYR A 22 -6.51 4.09 8.56
CA TYR A 22 -7.62 4.52 7.71
C TYR A 22 -7.51 3.88 6.34
N PHE A 23 -8.65 3.55 5.75
CA PHE A 23 -8.70 3.05 4.40
C PHE A 23 -8.61 4.20 3.40
N ILE A 24 -7.79 4.01 2.38
CA ILE A 24 -7.66 4.97 1.28
C ILE A 24 -8.21 4.30 0.04
N GLU A 25 -9.12 4.98 -0.64
CA GLU A 25 -9.74 4.45 -1.84
C GLU A 25 -8.71 4.16 -2.93
N SER A 26 -8.95 3.11 -3.69
CA SER A 26 -8.04 2.70 -4.77
C SER A 26 -7.83 3.82 -5.78
N ASP A 27 -8.88 4.54 -6.14
CA ASP A 27 -8.78 5.62 -7.11
C ASP A 27 -7.88 6.74 -6.59
N ARG A 28 -7.97 7.05 -5.31
CA ARG A 28 -7.12 8.06 -4.70
C ARG A 28 -5.66 7.62 -4.68
N LEU A 29 -5.41 6.35 -4.37
CA LEU A 29 -4.06 5.81 -4.39
C LEU A 29 -3.47 5.88 -5.79
N LYS A 30 -4.26 5.56 -6.81
CA LYS A 30 -3.81 5.66 -8.19
C LYS A 30 -3.46 7.09 -8.56
N GLU A 31 -4.27 8.05 -8.15
CA GLU A 31 -3.99 9.46 -8.43
C GLU A 31 -2.69 9.93 -7.79
N GLU A 32 -2.41 9.49 -6.58
CA GLU A 32 -1.19 9.89 -5.89
C GLU A 32 0.06 9.20 -6.41
N ILE A 33 -0.05 7.93 -6.79
CA ILE A 33 1.09 7.18 -7.29
C ILE A 33 1.33 7.46 -8.78
N TRP A 34 0.25 7.57 -9.54
CA TRP A 34 0.32 7.81 -10.98
C TRP A 34 -0.59 8.99 -11.35
N PRO A 35 -0.13 10.24 -11.11
CA PRO A 35 -0.96 11.43 -11.34
C PRO A 35 -1.43 11.60 -12.79
N ASP A 36 -0.71 11.01 -13.73
CA ASP A 36 -1.06 11.10 -15.16
C ASP A 36 -2.20 10.15 -15.55
N GLY A 37 -2.64 9.30 -14.65
CA GLY A 37 -3.74 8.39 -14.91
C GLY A 37 -3.44 7.27 -15.91
N SER A 38 -2.17 7.04 -16.19
CA SER A 38 -1.76 6.09 -17.23
C SER A 38 -1.81 4.62 -16.81
N VAL A 39 -2.24 4.33 -15.61
CA VAL A 39 -2.14 3.00 -15.03
C VAL A 39 -3.51 2.39 -14.79
N SER A 40 -3.62 1.09 -15.06
CA SER A 40 -4.85 0.35 -14.80
C SER A 40 -4.99 -0.03 -13.32
N LYS A 41 -6.20 -0.42 -12.95
CA LYS A 41 -6.48 -0.87 -11.59
C LYS A 41 -5.65 -2.10 -11.21
N ASP A 42 -5.32 -2.94 -12.19
CA ASP A 42 -4.53 -4.14 -11.95
C ASP A 42 -3.11 -3.81 -11.49
N ALA A 43 -2.55 -2.70 -11.97
CA ALA A 43 -1.22 -2.28 -11.56
C ALA A 43 -1.20 -1.93 -10.07
N LEU A 44 -2.24 -1.25 -9.58
CA LEU A 44 -2.34 -0.94 -8.16
C LEU A 44 -2.47 -2.22 -7.32
N THR A 45 -3.31 -3.14 -7.77
CA THR A 45 -3.50 -4.41 -7.09
C THR A 45 -2.18 -5.19 -7.01
N ALA A 46 -1.42 -5.23 -8.10
CA ALA A 46 -0.13 -5.90 -8.13
C ALA A 46 0.87 -5.21 -7.17
N THR A 47 0.89 -3.89 -7.18
CA THR A 47 1.78 -3.13 -6.30
C THR A 47 1.44 -3.37 -4.82
N ALA A 48 0.16 -3.37 -4.49
CA ALA A 48 -0.28 -3.63 -3.12
C ALA A 48 0.06 -5.05 -2.68
N LYS A 49 -0.11 -6.02 -3.57
CA LYS A 49 0.25 -7.40 -3.28
C LYS A 49 1.75 -7.54 -3.03
N ARG A 50 2.56 -6.87 -3.86
CA ARG A 50 4.01 -6.87 -3.70
C ARG A 50 4.41 -6.26 -2.36
N LEU A 51 3.79 -5.14 -2.00
CA LEU A 51 4.06 -4.51 -0.72
C LEU A 51 3.71 -5.43 0.44
N LYS A 52 2.58 -6.10 0.35
CA LYS A 52 2.16 -7.04 1.38
C LYS A 52 3.19 -8.16 1.55
N GLU A 53 3.72 -8.69 0.46
CA GLU A 53 4.75 -9.70 0.51
C GLU A 53 6.05 -9.16 1.10
N ASP A 54 6.44 -7.94 0.71
CA ASP A 54 7.66 -7.31 1.21
C ASP A 54 7.57 -7.01 2.71
N LEU A 55 6.37 -6.76 3.22
CA LEU A 55 6.17 -6.50 4.64
C LEU A 55 6.00 -7.77 5.47
N SER A 56 5.79 -8.92 4.83
CA SER A 56 5.53 -10.15 5.55
C SER A 56 6.62 -10.54 6.56
N PRO A 57 7.92 -10.29 6.32
CA PRO A 57 8.94 -10.59 7.32
C PRO A 57 9.03 -9.56 8.44
N ILE A 58 8.30 -8.45 8.34
CA ILE A 58 8.33 -7.40 9.35
C ILE A 58 7.16 -7.59 10.29
N PRO A 59 7.39 -7.95 11.57
CA PRO A 59 6.30 -8.14 12.51
C PRO A 59 5.62 -6.80 12.82
N GLY A 60 4.31 -6.86 12.99
CA GLY A 60 3.55 -5.68 13.39
C GLY A 60 3.02 -4.83 12.26
N LEU A 61 3.40 -5.10 11.01
CA LEU A 61 2.88 -4.35 9.88
C LEU A 61 1.98 -5.25 9.03
N VAL A 62 0.75 -4.80 8.79
CA VAL A 62 -0.25 -5.55 8.04
C VAL A 62 -0.91 -4.62 7.04
N ILE A 63 -1.02 -5.07 5.79
CA ILE A 63 -1.80 -4.38 4.78
C ILE A 63 -3.17 -5.04 4.71
N GLU A 64 -4.20 -4.24 4.89
CA GLU A 64 -5.57 -4.72 4.75
C GLU A 64 -6.18 -4.18 3.47
N SER A 65 -7.04 -4.97 2.87
CA SER A 65 -7.83 -4.52 1.74
C SER A 65 -9.30 -4.83 2.01
N ALA A 66 -10.16 -3.91 1.61
CA ALA A 66 -11.60 -4.08 1.75
C ALA A 66 -12.27 -3.65 0.47
N ARG A 67 -13.18 -4.47 -0.01
CA ARG A 67 -13.92 -4.19 -1.23
C ARG A 67 -14.71 -2.90 -1.07
N GLY A 68 -14.51 -1.97 -1.99
CA GLY A 68 -15.18 -0.68 -1.95
C GLY A 68 -14.58 0.34 -1.01
N LYS A 69 -13.60 -0.05 -0.20
CA LYS A 69 -12.94 0.86 0.75
C LYS A 69 -11.48 1.15 0.38
N GLY A 70 -10.82 0.23 -0.32
CA GLY A 70 -9.45 0.40 -0.73
C GLY A 70 -8.46 -0.35 0.14
N TYR A 71 -7.37 0.30 0.50
CA TYR A 71 -6.28 -0.32 1.25
C TYR A 71 -5.96 0.47 2.52
N SER A 72 -5.44 -0.23 3.50
CA SER A 72 -5.06 0.38 4.76
C SER A 72 -3.80 -0.29 5.29
N LEU A 73 -2.93 0.49 5.91
CA LEU A 73 -1.79 -0.04 6.66
C LEU A 73 -2.18 -0.05 8.15
N LYS A 74 -2.03 -1.20 8.75
CA LYS A 74 -2.32 -1.36 10.17
C LYS A 74 -1.07 -1.76 10.91
N ILE A 75 -0.82 -1.12 12.04
CA ILE A 75 0.28 -1.47 12.91
C ILE A 75 -0.29 -2.27 14.06
N VAL A 76 0.17 -3.49 14.21
CA VAL A 76 -0.29 -4.40 15.26
C VAL A 76 0.81 -4.52 16.29
N SER A 77 0.49 -4.27 17.54
CA SER A 77 1.44 -4.47 18.62
C SER A 77 1.80 -5.95 18.70
N GLY A 78 3.08 -6.25 18.64
CA GLY A 78 3.56 -7.62 18.58
C GLY A 78 3.65 -8.29 19.93
N GLU A 79 2.61 -8.29 20.67
CA GLU A 79 2.62 -8.91 21.99
C GLU A 79 2.04 -10.28 22.01
#